data_d0ac7bd195d385d9bf5ba4d31be5839f
#
_entry.id   d0ac7bd195d385d9bf5ba4d31be5839f
#
_cell.length_a   1.000
_cell.length_b   1.000
_cell.length_c   1.000
_cell.angle_alpha   90.00
_cell.angle_beta   90.00
_cell.angle_gamma   90.00
#
_symmetry.space_group_name_H-M   'P 1'
#
loop_
_entity.id
_entity.type
_entity.pdbx_description
1 polymer ?
#
loop_
_entity_poly.entity_id
_entity_poly.type
_entity_poly.pdbx_seq_one_letter_code
_entity_poly.pdbx_strand_id
1 'polypeptide(L)'
;MLISSSMQKAGHYWGWSLWEDQFTECIYTWLFPNSNVLRFQHYVPTVFENYVTDCRVDGRSVQLALWDTAGQEDYERLRPLAYSKAHVILIGFAVDTPDSLENVKHKFRLQWIEEANERCPGVPIILVGLKKDLREDPLAIEEMRKKSLRFVTSREGSETATQIGARKYLECSSLTGEGVDDVFEAATRAALLTFDKRKSSCCIVL
;
A
#
# COMPACT_ATOMS: atom_id res chain seq x y z
N MET A 1 7.59 4.30 7.22
CA MET A 1 6.41 3.62 6.66
C MET A 1 6.90 2.83 5.46
N LEU A 2 6.53 1.58 5.33
CA LEU A 2 6.83 0.76 4.16
C LEU A 2 5.56 0.58 3.35
N ILE A 3 5.65 0.75 2.04
CA ILE A 3 4.56 0.56 1.09
C ILE A 3 4.98 -0.56 0.14
N SER A 4 4.14 -1.56 -0.01
CA SER A 4 4.37 -2.66 -0.95
C SER A 4 3.10 -2.93 -1.74
N SER A 5 3.22 -3.05 -3.04
CA SER A 5 2.14 -3.46 -3.94
C SER A 5 2.32 -4.92 -4.36
N SER A 6 1.21 -5.67 -4.43
CA SER A 6 1.25 -7.08 -4.80
C SER A 6 0.88 -7.27 -6.26
N MET A 7 1.81 -7.75 -7.08
CA MET A 7 1.49 -8.15 -8.45
C MET A 7 2.28 -9.36 -8.94
N GLN A 8 1.65 -10.20 -9.74
CA GLN A 8 2.25 -11.31 -10.45
C GLN A 8 1.89 -11.29 -11.94
N LYS A 9 2.84 -11.71 -12.79
CA LYS A 9 2.69 -11.84 -14.24
C LYS A 9 1.56 -12.80 -14.62
N ALA A 10 0.50 -12.29 -15.21
CA ALA A 10 -0.29 -13.07 -16.15
C ALA A 10 0.32 -12.86 -17.53
N GLY A 11 0.65 -13.96 -18.20
CA GLY A 11 1.58 -14.06 -19.33
C GLY A 11 1.26 -13.34 -20.64
N HIS A 12 0.96 -12.04 -20.63
CA HIS A 12 0.88 -11.23 -21.84
C HIS A 12 1.38 -9.79 -21.63
N TYR A 13 2.17 -9.30 -22.54
CA TYR A 13 3.09 -8.17 -22.55
C TYR A 13 2.51 -6.74 -22.47
N TRP A 14 1.24 -6.50 -22.11
CA TRP A 14 0.60 -5.18 -22.28
C TRP A 14 -0.10 -4.60 -21.02
N GLY A 15 0.28 -4.94 -19.81
CA GLY A 15 -0.44 -4.47 -18.62
C GLY A 15 0.40 -4.12 -17.38
N TRP A 16 1.71 -4.09 -17.49
CA TRP A 16 2.62 -4.07 -16.34
C TRP A 16 2.86 -2.70 -15.74
N SER A 17 2.72 -1.65 -16.53
CA SER A 17 3.15 -0.31 -16.17
C SER A 17 2.16 0.51 -15.33
N LEU A 18 0.91 0.11 -15.24
CA LEU A 18 -0.15 0.95 -14.69
C LEU A 18 -0.43 0.75 -13.18
N TRP A 19 0.18 -0.22 -12.52
CA TRP A 19 -0.23 -0.68 -11.18
C TRP A 19 0.69 -0.27 -10.04
N GLU A 20 1.99 -0.30 -10.24
CA GLU A 20 2.97 0.18 -9.27
C GLU A 20 2.81 1.68 -9.05
N ASP A 21 2.40 2.41 -10.10
CA ASP A 21 2.15 3.84 -10.07
C ASP A 21 1.02 4.26 -9.14
N GLN A 22 0.05 3.40 -8.88
CA GLN A 22 -1.16 3.78 -8.14
C GLN A 22 -0.89 4.10 -6.68
N PHE A 23 0.02 3.38 -6.04
CA PHE A 23 0.42 3.73 -4.67
C PHE A 23 1.32 4.96 -4.69
N THR A 24 2.23 5.04 -5.63
CA THR A 24 3.05 6.23 -5.88
C THR A 24 2.16 7.42 -6.20
N GLU A 25 1.13 7.26 -7.05
CA GLU A 25 0.12 8.30 -7.31
C GLU A 25 -0.66 8.70 -6.04
N CYS A 26 -1.03 7.77 -5.17
CA CYS A 26 -1.64 8.10 -3.89
C CYS A 26 -0.68 8.91 -3.01
N ILE A 27 0.61 8.56 -2.98
CA ILE A 27 1.63 9.32 -2.27
C ILE A 27 1.72 10.73 -2.85
N TYR A 28 1.81 10.88 -4.17
CA TYR A 28 1.86 12.19 -4.82
C TYR A 28 0.59 13.02 -4.60
N THR A 29 -0.59 12.41 -4.69
CA THR A 29 -1.86 13.09 -4.41
C THR A 29 -1.91 13.62 -2.99
N TRP A 30 -1.39 12.83 -2.04
CA TRP A 30 -1.34 13.22 -0.64
C TRP A 30 -0.28 14.30 -0.37
N LEU A 31 0.91 14.18 -0.98
CA LEU A 31 2.01 15.15 -0.80
C LEU A 31 1.72 16.50 -1.46
N PHE A 32 1.01 16.48 -2.59
CA PHE A 32 0.79 17.65 -3.44
C PHE A 32 -0.68 17.82 -3.82
N PRO A 33 -1.61 18.05 -2.86
CA PRO A 33 -3.05 18.07 -3.11
C PRO A 33 -3.51 19.17 -4.08
N ASN A 34 -2.70 20.20 -4.28
CA ASN A 34 -3.02 21.32 -5.17
C ASN A 34 -2.22 21.31 -6.49
N SER A 35 -1.43 20.27 -6.74
CA SER A 35 -0.67 20.19 -7.99
C SER A 35 -1.57 19.61 -9.09
N ASN A 36 -1.86 20.42 -10.11
CA ASN A 36 -2.30 19.91 -11.41
C ASN A 36 -1.12 19.21 -12.11
N VAL A 37 -0.53 18.21 -11.44
CA VAL A 37 0.53 17.40 -12.06
C VAL A 37 -0.13 16.64 -13.19
N LEU A 38 0.20 17.04 -14.40
CA LEU A 38 -0.14 16.32 -15.62
C LEU A 38 0.23 14.85 -15.41
N ARG A 39 -0.80 14.00 -15.36
CA ARG A 39 -0.68 12.56 -15.21
C ARG A 39 0.38 12.05 -16.16
N PHE A 40 1.26 11.29 -15.60
CA PHE A 40 2.43 10.71 -16.25
C PHE A 40 2.17 10.22 -17.66
N GLN A 41 2.79 10.91 -18.64
CA GLN A 41 2.79 10.45 -20.05
C GLN A 41 3.90 9.42 -20.30
N HIS A 42 4.82 9.21 -19.35
CA HIS A 42 5.91 8.23 -19.45
C HIS A 42 6.10 7.52 -18.11
N TYR A 43 5.73 6.27 -18.10
CA TYR A 43 5.94 5.36 -16.98
C TYR A 43 7.40 4.90 -16.91
N VAL A 44 7.99 5.00 -15.73
CA VAL A 44 9.22 4.31 -15.34
C VAL A 44 8.86 3.43 -14.14
N PRO A 45 9.04 2.09 -14.22
CA PRO A 45 8.73 1.21 -13.07
C PRO A 45 9.48 1.67 -11.83
N THR A 46 8.74 1.84 -10.73
CA THR A 46 9.36 2.11 -9.43
C THR A 46 10.15 0.89 -9.00
N VAL A 47 11.45 1.05 -8.84
CA VAL A 47 12.32 0.01 -8.30
C VAL A 47 12.39 0.16 -6.77
N PHE A 48 12.62 1.39 -6.33
CA PHE A 48 12.73 1.75 -4.93
C PHE A 48 12.79 3.27 -4.83
N GLU A 49 11.82 3.87 -4.15
CA GLU A 49 11.79 5.31 -3.95
C GLU A 49 11.55 5.64 -2.48
N ASN A 50 12.12 6.74 -2.03
CA ASN A 50 11.86 7.25 -0.71
C ASN A 50 11.45 8.71 -0.74
N TYR A 51 10.45 9.05 0.06
CA TYR A 51 9.94 10.41 0.23
C TYR A 51 9.96 10.76 1.70
N VAL A 52 10.31 12.00 2.01
CA VAL A 52 10.22 12.52 3.38
C VAL A 52 9.27 13.70 3.38
N THR A 53 8.27 13.65 4.24
CA THR A 53 7.27 14.71 4.37
C THR A 53 6.87 14.91 5.83
N ASP A 54 6.40 16.11 6.14
CA ASP A 54 5.83 16.42 7.43
C ASP A 54 4.30 16.31 7.37
N CYS A 55 3.72 15.58 8.30
CA CYS A 55 2.27 15.50 8.45
C CYS A 55 1.85 15.85 9.88
N ARG A 56 0.58 16.24 10.05
CA ARG A 56 0.01 16.55 11.34
C ARG A 56 -1.14 15.60 11.63
N VAL A 57 -0.97 14.78 12.67
CA VAL A 57 -1.98 13.82 13.11
C VAL A 57 -2.19 13.96 14.61
N ASP A 58 -3.45 14.08 15.04
CA ASP A 58 -3.85 14.22 16.45
C ASP A 58 -3.10 15.37 17.17
N GLY A 59 -2.89 16.50 16.48
CA GLY A 59 -2.18 17.66 16.98
C GLY A 59 -0.65 17.53 17.08
N ARG A 60 -0.10 16.37 16.73
CA ARG A 60 1.37 16.14 16.66
C ARG A 60 1.90 16.37 15.25
N SER A 61 3.02 17.07 15.13
CA SER A 61 3.80 17.12 13.89
C SER A 61 4.69 15.89 13.81
N VAL A 62 4.61 15.17 12.70
CA VAL A 62 5.32 13.90 12.48
C VAL A 62 6.02 13.95 11.13
N GLN A 63 7.32 13.70 11.13
CA GLN A 63 8.05 13.50 9.89
C GLN A 63 7.92 12.05 9.45
N LEU A 64 7.35 11.84 8.27
CA LEU A 64 7.18 10.53 7.65
C LEU A 64 8.28 10.29 6.61
N ALA A 65 8.95 9.17 6.75
CA ALA A 65 9.76 8.59 5.68
C ALA A 65 8.94 7.49 5.00
N LEU A 66 8.58 7.71 3.75
CA LEU A 66 7.83 6.78 2.91
C LEU A 66 8.83 6.01 2.05
N TRP A 67 8.71 4.70 2.04
CA TRP A 67 9.57 3.82 1.28
C TRP A 67 8.69 3.02 0.34
N ASP A 68 8.70 3.37 -0.93
CA ASP A 68 7.97 2.64 -1.96
C ASP A 68 8.86 1.53 -2.52
N THR A 69 8.34 0.31 -2.51
CA THR A 69 9.09 -0.88 -2.94
C THR A 69 8.24 -1.70 -3.90
N ALA A 70 8.84 -2.10 -5.00
CA ALA A 70 8.21 -3.01 -5.94
C ALA A 70 7.85 -4.35 -5.28
N GLY A 71 6.62 -4.82 -5.55
CA GLY A 71 6.13 -6.12 -5.08
C GLY A 71 6.70 -7.32 -5.84
N GLN A 72 7.49 -7.08 -6.90
CA GLN A 72 8.04 -8.12 -7.79
C GLN A 72 9.17 -8.90 -7.11
N GLU A 73 9.29 -10.17 -7.48
CA GLU A 73 10.34 -11.06 -6.94
C GLU A 73 11.76 -10.62 -7.33
N ASP A 74 11.93 -9.98 -8.49
CA ASP A 74 13.22 -9.46 -8.95
C ASP A 74 13.83 -8.43 -7.99
N TYR A 75 13.02 -7.77 -7.18
CA TYR A 75 13.43 -6.76 -6.20
C TYR A 75 13.41 -7.25 -4.75
N GLU A 76 13.27 -8.55 -4.53
CA GLU A 76 13.23 -9.18 -3.20
C GLU A 76 14.42 -8.78 -2.31
N ARG A 77 15.59 -8.57 -2.92
CA ARG A 77 16.81 -8.18 -2.20
C ARG A 77 16.78 -6.75 -1.64
N LEU A 78 15.91 -5.88 -2.18
CA LEU A 78 15.79 -4.48 -1.74
C LEU A 78 14.78 -4.31 -0.59
N ARG A 79 13.75 -5.16 -0.52
CA ARG A 79 12.73 -5.10 0.55
C ARG A 79 13.31 -5.14 1.97
N PRO A 80 14.32 -5.96 2.29
CA PRO A 80 14.91 -6.00 3.62
C PRO A 80 15.46 -4.67 4.12
N LEU A 81 15.90 -3.79 3.22
CA LEU A 81 16.40 -2.46 3.59
C LEU A 81 15.29 -1.57 4.13
N ALA A 82 14.09 -1.68 3.56
CA ALA A 82 12.91 -0.92 3.98
C ALA A 82 12.30 -1.47 5.29
N TYR A 83 12.34 -2.78 5.52
CA TYR A 83 11.80 -3.39 6.74
C TYR A 83 12.52 -2.95 8.02
N SER A 84 13.85 -2.76 7.98
CA SER A 84 14.67 -2.56 9.17
C SER A 84 14.25 -1.37 10.05
N LYS A 85 13.57 -0.37 9.47
CA LYS A 85 13.11 0.85 10.16
C LYS A 85 11.60 1.08 10.00
N ALA A 86 10.86 0.10 9.51
CA ALA A 86 9.42 0.25 9.33
C ALA A 86 8.70 0.34 10.68
N HIS A 87 7.74 1.26 10.79
CA HIS A 87 6.83 1.41 11.92
C HIS A 87 5.40 1.04 11.54
N VAL A 88 5.10 0.98 10.25
CA VAL A 88 3.85 0.49 9.66
C VAL A 88 4.15 -0.02 8.25
N ILE A 89 3.43 -1.05 7.82
CA ILE A 89 3.48 -1.61 6.47
C ILE A 89 2.13 -1.38 5.81
N LEU A 90 2.12 -0.77 4.63
CA LEU A 90 0.94 -0.69 3.77
C LEU A 90 1.07 -1.73 2.65
N ILE A 91 -0.01 -2.48 2.43
CA ILE A 91 -0.11 -3.44 1.33
C ILE A 91 -1.26 -3.01 0.44
N GLY A 92 -0.98 -2.71 -0.81
CA GLY A 92 -1.96 -2.29 -1.80
C GLY A 92 -2.39 -3.44 -2.72
N PHE A 93 -3.65 -3.45 -3.10
CA PHE A 93 -4.19 -4.21 -4.22
C PHE A 93 -5.18 -3.34 -4.98
N ALA A 94 -5.45 -3.65 -6.23
CA ALA A 94 -6.39 -2.86 -7.01
C ALA A 94 -7.75 -3.55 -7.10
N VAL A 95 -8.82 -2.77 -6.90
CA VAL A 95 -10.19 -3.31 -6.86
C VAL A 95 -10.68 -3.84 -8.21
N ASP A 96 -10.11 -3.38 -9.31
CA ASP A 96 -10.40 -3.84 -10.67
C ASP A 96 -9.60 -5.09 -11.09
N THR A 97 -8.77 -5.62 -10.19
CA THR A 97 -7.96 -6.80 -10.47
C THR A 97 -8.05 -7.79 -9.31
N PRO A 98 -9.01 -8.72 -9.35
CA PRO A 98 -9.18 -9.74 -8.32
C PRO A 98 -7.92 -10.56 -8.04
N ASP A 99 -7.12 -10.82 -9.09
CA ASP A 99 -5.85 -11.55 -8.96
C ASP A 99 -4.85 -10.83 -8.06
N SER A 100 -4.90 -9.50 -7.99
CA SER A 100 -4.02 -8.74 -7.09
C SER A 100 -4.35 -9.01 -5.62
N LEU A 101 -5.62 -9.18 -5.28
CA LEU A 101 -6.05 -9.57 -3.93
C LEU A 101 -5.69 -11.03 -3.61
N GLU A 102 -5.83 -11.94 -4.58
CA GLU A 102 -5.39 -13.33 -4.40
C GLU A 102 -3.88 -13.41 -4.18
N ASN A 103 -3.09 -12.60 -4.89
CA ASN A 103 -1.65 -12.50 -4.68
C ASN A 103 -1.31 -12.01 -3.25
N VAL A 104 -2.06 -11.06 -2.70
CA VAL A 104 -1.91 -10.68 -1.28
C VAL A 104 -2.09 -11.90 -0.39
N LYS A 105 -3.14 -12.68 -0.58
CA LYS A 105 -3.40 -13.89 0.23
C LYS A 105 -2.28 -14.91 0.13
N HIS A 106 -1.79 -15.19 -1.08
CA HIS A 106 -0.78 -16.22 -1.32
C HIS A 106 0.63 -15.77 -0.90
N LYS A 107 1.09 -14.60 -1.36
CA LYS A 107 2.44 -14.10 -1.05
C LYS A 107 2.59 -13.73 0.42
N PHE A 108 1.53 -13.15 1.01
CA PHE A 108 1.55 -12.79 2.42
C PHE A 108 1.67 -14.02 3.32
N ARG A 109 0.97 -15.10 2.97
CA ARG A 109 0.94 -16.32 3.77
C ARG A 109 2.23 -17.15 3.70
N LEU A 110 2.97 -17.08 2.60
CA LEU A 110 4.13 -17.93 2.33
C LEU A 110 5.48 -17.21 2.45
N GLN A 111 5.52 -15.90 2.31
CA GLN A 111 6.79 -15.17 2.18
C GLN A 111 6.82 -13.90 3.04
N TRP A 112 5.85 -13.02 2.92
CA TRP A 112 5.90 -11.69 3.56
C TRP A 112 5.63 -11.73 5.06
N ILE A 113 4.83 -12.69 5.56
CA ILE A 113 4.62 -12.87 7.02
C ILE A 113 5.93 -13.30 7.68
N GLU A 114 6.65 -14.23 7.07
CA GLU A 114 7.92 -14.69 7.61
C GLU A 114 8.95 -13.56 7.60
N GLU A 115 9.12 -12.89 6.46
CA GLU A 115 10.02 -11.73 6.35
C GLU A 115 9.65 -10.61 7.35
N ALA A 116 8.36 -10.25 7.45
CA ALA A 116 7.91 -9.18 8.35
C ALA A 116 8.07 -9.59 9.82
N ASN A 117 7.77 -10.82 10.19
CA ASN A 117 7.93 -11.31 11.56
C ASN A 117 9.40 -11.44 11.98
N GLU A 118 10.27 -11.83 11.07
CA GLU A 118 11.69 -11.94 11.34
C GLU A 118 12.38 -10.57 11.43
N ARG A 119 12.03 -9.65 10.53
CA ARG A 119 12.76 -8.38 10.38
C ARG A 119 12.13 -7.19 11.09
N CYS A 120 10.82 -7.22 11.27
CA CYS A 120 10.08 -6.15 11.95
C CYS A 120 8.92 -6.71 12.80
N PRO A 121 9.21 -7.51 13.84
CA PRO A 121 8.18 -8.14 14.65
C PRO A 121 7.26 -7.10 15.29
N GLY A 122 5.95 -7.35 15.19
CA GLY A 122 4.92 -6.50 15.80
C GLY A 122 4.65 -5.18 15.08
N VAL A 123 5.19 -4.98 13.87
CA VAL A 123 4.84 -3.83 13.04
C VAL A 123 3.42 -4.02 12.48
N PRO A 124 2.52 -3.04 12.65
CA PRO A 124 1.17 -3.13 12.14
C PRO A 124 1.13 -3.10 10.61
N ILE A 125 0.22 -3.88 10.05
CA ILE A 125 -0.06 -3.95 8.62
C ILE A 125 -1.42 -3.32 8.37
N ILE A 126 -1.54 -2.53 7.31
CA ILE A 126 -2.80 -1.98 6.81
C ILE A 126 -2.95 -2.45 5.36
N LEU A 127 -4.09 -3.05 5.05
CA LEU A 127 -4.45 -3.43 3.68
C LEU A 127 -5.23 -2.29 3.03
N VAL A 128 -4.86 -1.95 1.79
CA VAL A 128 -5.44 -0.83 1.05
C VAL A 128 -5.96 -1.30 -0.30
N GLY A 129 -7.26 -1.10 -0.56
CA GLY A 129 -7.87 -1.24 -1.87
C GLY A 129 -7.69 0.05 -2.66
N LEU A 130 -7.01 -0.02 -3.80
CA LEU A 130 -6.72 1.09 -4.69
C LEU A 130 -7.76 1.18 -5.81
N LYS A 131 -7.91 2.35 -6.43
CA LYS A 131 -8.81 2.63 -7.55
C LYS A 131 -10.30 2.40 -7.22
N LYS A 132 -10.71 2.74 -6.01
CA LYS A 132 -12.12 2.55 -5.60
C LYS A 132 -13.12 3.22 -6.54
N ASP A 133 -12.73 4.32 -7.19
CA ASP A 133 -13.49 5.08 -8.17
C ASP A 133 -13.96 4.25 -9.37
N LEU A 134 -13.20 3.23 -9.77
CA LEU A 134 -13.54 2.39 -10.92
C LEU A 134 -14.83 1.56 -10.73
N ARG A 135 -15.27 1.36 -9.49
CA ARG A 135 -16.56 0.69 -9.25
C ARG A 135 -17.76 1.50 -9.70
N GLU A 136 -17.59 2.82 -9.82
CA GLU A 136 -18.63 3.77 -10.24
C GLU A 136 -18.41 4.28 -11.67
N ASP A 137 -17.26 3.96 -12.29
CA ASP A 137 -16.97 4.35 -13.66
C ASP A 137 -17.66 3.41 -14.68
N PRO A 138 -18.59 3.94 -15.51
CA PRO A 138 -19.33 3.13 -16.50
C PRO A 138 -18.42 2.44 -17.50
N LEU A 139 -17.29 3.06 -17.88
CA LEU A 139 -16.33 2.47 -18.84
C LEU A 139 -15.59 1.28 -18.21
N ALA A 140 -15.14 1.44 -16.98
CA ALA A 140 -14.48 0.37 -16.25
C ALA A 140 -15.42 -0.80 -15.97
N ILE A 141 -16.68 -0.54 -15.65
CA ILE A 141 -17.73 -1.57 -15.45
C ILE A 141 -17.92 -2.37 -16.74
N GLU A 142 -18.03 -1.70 -17.88
CA GLU A 142 -18.22 -2.36 -19.17
C GLU A 142 -16.99 -3.19 -19.58
N GLU A 143 -15.78 -2.70 -19.30
CA GLU A 143 -14.55 -3.46 -19.55
C GLU A 143 -14.45 -4.71 -18.70
N MET A 144 -14.77 -4.62 -17.41
CA MET A 144 -14.80 -5.77 -16.50
C MET A 144 -15.80 -6.81 -16.99
N ARG A 145 -16.98 -6.36 -17.45
CA ARG A 145 -18.00 -7.25 -18.02
C ARG A 145 -17.50 -7.98 -19.26
N LYS A 146 -16.84 -7.26 -20.20
CA LYS A 146 -16.26 -7.86 -21.41
C LYS A 146 -15.21 -8.92 -21.11
N LYS A 147 -14.43 -8.72 -20.05
CA LYS A 147 -13.41 -9.65 -19.59
C LYS A 147 -13.97 -10.80 -18.73
N SER A 148 -15.29 -10.82 -18.47
CA SER A 148 -15.93 -11.73 -17.52
C SER A 148 -15.31 -11.67 -16.11
N LEU A 149 -14.83 -10.50 -15.72
CA LEU A 149 -14.28 -10.20 -14.41
C LEU A 149 -15.27 -9.37 -13.60
N ARG A 150 -15.06 -9.34 -12.29
CA ARG A 150 -15.81 -8.48 -11.38
C ARG A 150 -14.87 -7.70 -10.49
N PHE A 151 -15.32 -6.56 -10.00
CA PHE A 151 -14.58 -5.81 -8.99
C PHE A 151 -14.50 -6.57 -7.67
N VAL A 152 -13.39 -6.41 -6.99
CA VAL A 152 -13.26 -6.83 -5.60
C VAL A 152 -14.20 -5.96 -4.76
N THR A 153 -14.98 -6.59 -3.90
CA THR A 153 -15.88 -5.88 -2.97
C THR A 153 -15.13 -5.45 -1.70
N SER A 154 -15.62 -4.41 -1.03
CA SER A 154 -15.07 -3.97 0.26
C SER A 154 -15.13 -5.08 1.33
N ARG A 155 -16.11 -5.97 1.23
CA ARG A 155 -16.23 -7.13 2.10
C ARG A 155 -15.07 -8.12 1.90
N GLU A 156 -14.74 -8.46 0.66
CA GLU A 156 -13.62 -9.36 0.34
C GLU A 156 -12.29 -8.78 0.79
N GLY A 157 -12.08 -7.46 0.61
CA GLY A 157 -10.91 -6.77 1.12
C GLY A 157 -10.81 -6.84 2.65
N SER A 158 -11.93 -6.62 3.35
CA SER A 158 -11.99 -6.71 4.81
C SER A 158 -11.76 -8.14 5.33
N GLU A 159 -12.34 -9.14 4.69
CA GLU A 159 -12.12 -10.56 5.00
C GLU A 159 -10.65 -10.95 4.80
N THR A 160 -10.04 -10.49 3.70
CA THR A 160 -8.61 -10.71 3.43
C THR A 160 -7.73 -10.02 4.47
N ALA A 161 -8.04 -8.78 4.84
CA ALA A 161 -7.33 -8.07 5.89
C ALA A 161 -7.31 -8.86 7.21
N THR A 162 -8.45 -9.44 7.57
CA THR A 162 -8.56 -10.29 8.76
C THR A 162 -7.71 -11.56 8.61
N GLN A 163 -7.73 -12.21 7.44
CA GLN A 163 -6.96 -13.43 7.17
C GLN A 163 -5.45 -13.24 7.25
N ILE A 164 -4.95 -12.07 6.80
CA ILE A 164 -3.53 -11.73 6.84
C ILE A 164 -3.10 -11.06 8.16
N GLY A 165 -4.01 -10.89 9.10
CA GLY A 165 -3.74 -10.23 10.37
C GLY A 165 -3.49 -8.72 10.24
N ALA A 166 -3.99 -8.09 9.19
CA ALA A 166 -3.91 -6.64 9.04
C ALA A 166 -4.75 -5.96 10.11
N ARG A 167 -4.21 -4.87 10.65
CA ARG A 167 -4.86 -4.09 11.69
C ARG A 167 -6.09 -3.34 11.19
N LYS A 168 -6.08 -2.94 9.91
CA LYS A 168 -7.14 -2.16 9.28
C LYS A 168 -7.20 -2.45 7.79
N TYR A 169 -8.40 -2.33 7.23
CA TYR A 169 -8.66 -2.25 5.80
C TYR A 169 -9.20 -0.88 5.45
N LEU A 170 -8.71 -0.29 4.38
CA LEU A 170 -9.12 1.00 3.84
C LEU A 170 -9.16 0.95 2.32
N GLU A 171 -9.91 1.85 1.71
CA GLU A 171 -9.96 2.01 0.25
C GLU A 171 -9.72 3.45 -0.13
N CYS A 172 -9.01 3.68 -1.24
CA CYS A 172 -8.77 5.01 -1.76
C CYS A 172 -8.74 5.05 -3.29
N SER A 173 -8.81 6.27 -3.80
CA SER A 173 -8.61 6.60 -5.21
C SER A 173 -7.60 7.73 -5.32
N SER A 174 -6.49 7.50 -6.01
CA SER A 174 -5.54 8.56 -6.35
C SER A 174 -6.12 9.53 -7.39
N LEU A 175 -7.07 9.06 -8.20
CA LEU A 175 -7.73 9.85 -9.24
C LEU A 175 -8.61 10.95 -8.66
N THR A 176 -9.41 10.61 -7.64
CA THR A 176 -10.36 11.53 -7.01
C THR A 176 -9.84 12.15 -5.71
N GLY A 177 -8.77 11.59 -5.14
CA GLY A 177 -8.26 11.93 -3.81
C GLY A 177 -9.06 11.28 -2.66
N GLU A 178 -10.19 10.62 -2.97
CA GLU A 178 -11.06 10.07 -1.95
C GLU A 178 -10.38 8.94 -1.15
N GLY A 179 -10.40 9.06 0.18
CA GLY A 179 -9.84 8.08 1.10
C GLY A 179 -8.30 8.10 1.21
N VAL A 180 -7.60 8.95 0.45
CA VAL A 180 -6.12 9.04 0.49
C VAL A 180 -5.65 9.56 1.85
N ASP A 181 -6.24 10.65 2.33
CA ASP A 181 -5.94 11.20 3.65
C ASP A 181 -6.20 10.18 4.77
N ASP A 182 -7.32 9.45 4.69
CA ASP A 182 -7.67 8.42 5.68
C ASP A 182 -6.62 7.30 5.78
N VAL A 183 -6.05 6.90 4.64
CA VAL A 183 -4.99 5.89 4.58
C VAL A 183 -3.72 6.39 5.28
N PHE A 184 -3.24 7.59 4.93
CA PHE A 184 -2.01 8.12 5.50
C PHE A 184 -2.16 8.53 6.97
N GLU A 185 -3.32 9.04 7.36
CA GLU A 185 -3.63 9.34 8.75
C GLU A 185 -3.67 8.07 9.60
N ALA A 186 -4.34 7.02 9.14
CA ALA A 186 -4.39 5.74 9.84
C ALA A 186 -3.00 5.08 9.93
N ALA A 187 -2.20 5.18 8.88
CA ALA A 187 -0.83 4.67 8.84
C ALA A 187 0.05 5.43 9.86
N THR A 188 -0.05 6.75 9.88
CA THR A 188 0.72 7.59 10.81
C THR A 188 0.36 7.28 12.27
N ARG A 189 -0.93 7.16 12.59
CA ARG A 189 -1.37 6.76 13.93
C ARG A 189 -0.83 5.38 14.33
N ALA A 190 -0.88 4.41 13.41
CA ALA A 190 -0.34 3.08 13.67
C ALA A 190 1.18 3.09 13.88
N ALA A 191 1.90 3.89 13.10
CA ALA A 191 3.35 4.07 13.23
C ALA A 191 3.74 4.71 14.58
N LEU A 192 3.03 5.75 15.01
CA LEU A 192 3.26 6.41 16.31
C LEU A 192 3.09 5.45 17.49
N LEU A 193 2.04 4.62 17.47
CA LEU A 193 1.82 3.62 18.52
C LEU A 193 2.95 2.58 18.58
N THR A 194 3.52 2.22 17.45
CA THR A 194 4.66 1.29 17.38
C THR A 194 5.93 1.95 17.90
N PHE A 195 6.15 3.20 17.52
CA PHE A 195 7.30 3.99 17.97
C PHE A 195 7.30 4.22 19.47
N ASP A 196 6.17 4.60 20.04
CA ASP A 196 6.02 4.82 21.49
C ASP A 196 6.26 3.52 22.29
N LYS A 197 5.76 2.38 21.80
CA LYS A 197 6.02 1.07 22.42
C LYS A 197 7.51 0.70 22.40
N ARG A 198 8.22 0.93 21.31
CA ARG A 198 9.67 0.66 21.20
C ARG A 198 10.49 1.54 22.16
N LYS A 199 10.10 2.81 22.35
CA LYS A 199 10.73 3.69 23.32
C LYS A 199 10.53 3.20 24.76
N SER A 200 9.34 2.75 25.11
CA SER A 200 9.05 2.26 26.47
C SER A 200 9.76 0.96 26.80
N SER A 201 10.06 0.11 25.81
CA SER A 201 10.82 -1.13 26.03
C SER A 201 12.35 -0.93 26.07
N CYS A 202 12.86 0.23 25.67
CA CYS A 202 14.28 0.58 25.74
C CYS A 202 14.72 1.20 27.09
N CYS A 203 13.82 1.44 28.03
CA CYS A 203 14.16 1.89 29.38
C CYS A 203 14.31 0.69 30.33
N ILE A 204 15.28 -0.18 30.11
CA ILE A 204 15.87 -0.95 31.19
C ILE A 204 17.04 -0.11 31.69
N VAL A 205 16.78 0.60 32.77
CA VAL A 205 17.81 1.24 33.60
C VAL A 205 18.64 0.11 34.22
N LEU A 206 19.91 0.17 33.98
CA LEU A 206 20.91 -0.56 34.76
C LEU A 206 21.00 0.04 36.16
#